data_4dabf997823e6df5d7fdeb5e7d451e08
#
_entry.id   4dabf997823e6df5d7fdeb5e7d451e08
#
_cell.length_a   1.000
_cell.length_b   1.000
_cell.length_c   1.000
_cell.angle_alpha   90.00
_cell.angle_beta   90.00
_cell.angle_gamma   90.00
#
_symmetry.space_group_name_H-M   'P 1'
#
loop_
_entity.id
_entity.type
_entity.pdbx_description
1 polymer ?
#
loop_
_entity_poly.entity_id
_entity_poly.type
_entity_poly.pdbx_seq_one_letter_code
_entity_poly.pdbx_strand_id
1 'polypeptide(L)'
;IYVTGGNYINSDWLLRLSPERYRDEVRFHAEMNLRMIRVWGGALVERPEFYNACDEFGILVFQDMWGSGDCNGAWEDPTKMDSRERRWEYPDNHDLFIASVEDQVKMIRNHPSLCFWCGANEWPLAKDIDQCLRKEVFPRLDPERLFVSFSTDTLFTRNFLGDNGDGPYGIQEPEWFFSFRSHPFNPEAGSVGSPEVESMREMMTEQDLAGFPRKGLTRNYTWRYHKDLGYGDHLERYGEVKDIETYCKYAQVVNYDQYRSFMEGWASHMWDWYTGILIWKTQNPWTSLRGQMYDWSLDVNASLYGTRKGCEPLHAYYNPVTRKAGLLNTTLKDYTDLSIVARIYNLEGKLLWEKETRASAKANTVQELLDIPVPEGIKGAYFLRLALNADVPNIYWLTTEPKDYTSLSQLPKSRPGIKTEIKKEGSNFVGTVRLSADSQISFFNRIKVFDKETGKRILPVHYSDNYITLMPGDQQEISLEFPANLPEERIQIVVDSYNSPLP
;
A
#
# COMPACT_ATOMS: atom_id res chain seq x y z
N ILE A 1 -17.26 -9.50 5.89
CA ILE A 1 -16.58 -8.50 5.03
C ILE A 1 -15.28 -9.06 4.51
N TYR A 2 -14.92 -8.74 3.26
CA TYR A 2 -13.61 -9.02 2.72
C TYR A 2 -12.57 -8.09 3.40
N VAL A 3 -11.50 -8.65 3.96
CA VAL A 3 -10.53 -7.88 4.73
C VAL A 3 -9.40 -7.40 3.84
N THR A 4 -9.20 -6.08 3.78
CA THR A 4 -8.02 -5.44 3.22
C THR A 4 -7.30 -4.70 4.33
N GLY A 5 -5.99 -4.81 4.41
CA GLY A 5 -5.25 -4.16 5.48
C GLY A 5 -3.76 -4.11 5.23
N GLY A 6 -3.03 -3.68 6.25
CA GLY A 6 -1.60 -3.61 6.21
C GLY A 6 -0.94 -3.89 7.55
N ASN A 7 0.31 -4.32 7.48
CA ASN A 7 1.14 -4.53 8.64
C ASN A 7 1.81 -3.23 9.04
N TYR A 8 1.73 -2.90 10.30
CA TYR A 8 2.32 -1.75 10.95
C TYR A 8 3.49 -2.21 11.82
N ILE A 9 4.68 -1.73 11.50
CA ILE A 9 5.84 -1.91 12.35
C ILE A 9 5.81 -0.80 13.38
N ASN A 10 5.67 -1.17 14.62
CA ASN A 10 5.56 -0.28 15.77
C ASN A 10 6.58 0.86 15.73
N SER A 11 6.33 1.87 16.53
CA SER A 11 7.29 2.95 16.78
C SER A 11 8.65 2.38 17.19
N ASP A 12 9.69 3.13 16.95
CA ASP A 12 11.02 2.76 17.38
C ASP A 12 11.07 2.48 18.91
N TRP A 13 12.06 1.72 19.35
CA TRP A 13 12.27 1.37 20.77
C TRP A 13 12.28 2.56 21.74
N LEU A 14 12.40 3.76 21.23
CA LEU A 14 12.42 4.99 22.03
C LEU A 14 11.04 5.63 22.17
N LEU A 15 9.99 5.06 21.53
CA LEU A 15 8.59 5.49 21.56
C LEU A 15 8.43 7.00 21.26
N ARG A 16 9.12 7.49 20.23
CA ARG A 16 9.20 8.92 19.88
C ARG A 16 8.02 9.45 19.08
N LEU A 17 7.12 8.58 18.62
CA LEU A 17 5.98 9.03 17.81
C LEU A 17 5.03 9.89 18.64
N SER A 18 4.64 11.04 18.08
CA SER A 18 3.65 11.92 18.72
C SER A 18 2.23 11.42 18.46
N PRO A 19 1.22 11.88 19.22
CA PRO A 19 -0.18 11.59 18.95
C PRO A 19 -0.61 12.01 17.55
N GLU A 20 -0.14 13.15 17.06
CA GLU A 20 -0.44 13.68 15.71
C GLU A 20 0.12 12.73 14.64
N ARG A 21 1.35 12.25 14.82
CA ARG A 21 1.98 11.32 13.88
C ARG A 21 1.22 9.99 13.82
N TYR A 22 0.84 9.42 14.97
CA TYR A 22 -0.03 8.22 14.97
C TYR A 22 -1.34 8.47 14.22
N ARG A 23 -1.93 9.64 14.44
CA ARG A 23 -3.18 10.01 13.76
C ARG A 23 -3.00 10.12 12.25
N ASP A 24 -1.92 10.74 11.76
CA ASP A 24 -1.61 10.86 10.33
C ASP A 24 -1.34 9.48 9.71
N GLU A 25 -0.54 8.63 10.36
CA GLU A 25 -0.22 7.30 9.87
C GLU A 25 -1.47 6.40 9.79
N VAL A 26 -2.36 6.42 10.77
CA VAL A 26 -3.63 5.69 10.74
C VAL A 26 -4.58 6.28 9.68
N ARG A 27 -4.61 7.61 9.53
CA ARG A 27 -5.37 8.30 8.49
C ARG A 27 -4.94 7.85 7.08
N PHE A 28 -3.65 7.70 6.82
CA PHE A 28 -3.17 7.15 5.54
C PHE A 28 -3.74 5.76 5.25
N HIS A 29 -3.88 4.91 6.27
CA HIS A 29 -4.51 3.59 6.09
C HIS A 29 -5.99 3.72 5.72
N ALA A 30 -6.73 4.60 6.37
CA ALA A 30 -8.12 4.88 6.03
C ALA A 30 -8.25 5.47 4.60
N GLU A 31 -7.37 6.38 4.23
CA GLU A 31 -7.30 6.98 2.90
C GLU A 31 -6.94 5.99 1.79
N MET A 32 -6.23 4.90 2.11
CA MET A 32 -6.01 3.76 1.20
C MET A 32 -7.24 2.84 1.04
N ASN A 33 -8.37 3.13 1.68
CA ASN A 33 -9.52 2.23 1.78
C ASN A 33 -9.21 0.90 2.49
N LEU A 34 -8.15 0.83 3.28
CA LEU A 34 -7.84 -0.32 4.12
C LEU A 34 -8.78 -0.34 5.32
N ARG A 35 -9.08 -1.55 5.80
CA ARG A 35 -10.03 -1.79 6.89
C ARG A 35 -9.38 -2.27 8.17
N MET A 36 -8.14 -2.76 8.08
CA MET A 36 -7.43 -3.37 9.19
C MET A 36 -5.96 -2.97 9.21
N ILE A 37 -5.44 -2.76 10.40
CA ILE A 37 -4.00 -2.66 10.66
C ILE A 37 -3.62 -3.84 11.56
N ARG A 38 -2.62 -4.61 11.15
CA ARG A 38 -1.94 -5.56 12.02
C ARG A 38 -0.75 -4.88 12.68
N VAL A 39 -0.78 -4.80 14.00
CA VAL A 39 0.38 -4.40 14.79
C VAL A 39 1.30 -5.61 14.92
N TRP A 40 2.38 -5.60 14.17
CA TRP A 40 3.28 -6.75 14.04
C TRP A 40 4.08 -7.02 15.32
N GLY A 41 4.17 -8.30 15.68
CA GLY A 41 4.78 -8.78 16.92
C GLY A 41 6.31 -8.78 16.97
N GLY A 42 6.99 -8.21 15.99
CA GLY A 42 8.45 -8.07 16.00
C GLY A 42 8.96 -6.83 16.73
N ALA A 43 8.09 -6.08 17.39
CA ALA A 43 8.41 -4.89 18.16
C ALA A 43 7.48 -4.77 19.38
N LEU A 44 7.36 -3.57 19.97
CA LEU A 44 6.51 -3.32 21.13
C LEU A 44 5.04 -3.12 20.71
N VAL A 45 4.14 -3.23 21.67
CA VAL A 45 2.77 -2.78 21.51
C VAL A 45 2.73 -1.25 21.45
N GLU A 46 1.82 -0.70 20.66
CA GLU A 46 1.71 0.74 20.48
C GLU A 46 1.13 1.46 21.70
N ARG A 47 1.34 2.76 21.76
CA ARG A 47 0.77 3.62 22.78
C ARG A 47 -0.74 3.80 22.56
N PRO A 48 -1.51 4.14 23.61
CA PRO A 48 -2.96 4.34 23.50
C PRO A 48 -3.39 5.31 22.41
N GLU A 49 -2.56 6.30 22.08
CA GLU A 49 -2.84 7.27 21.01
C GLU A 49 -3.00 6.63 19.62
N PHE A 50 -2.27 5.54 19.36
CA PHE A 50 -2.45 4.76 18.14
C PHE A 50 -3.86 4.13 18.05
N TYR A 51 -4.31 3.49 19.13
CA TYR A 51 -5.62 2.87 19.19
C TYR A 51 -6.75 3.90 19.17
N ASN A 52 -6.56 5.06 19.81
CA ASN A 52 -7.49 6.19 19.71
C ASN A 52 -7.67 6.64 18.25
N ALA A 53 -6.57 6.72 17.50
CA ALA A 53 -6.65 7.04 16.07
C ALA A 53 -7.37 5.95 15.26
N CYS A 54 -7.12 4.66 15.56
CA CYS A 54 -7.85 3.56 14.92
C CYS A 54 -9.37 3.62 15.23
N ASP A 55 -9.75 3.95 16.47
CA ASP A 55 -11.15 4.17 16.86
C ASP A 55 -11.76 5.35 16.10
N GLU A 56 -11.03 6.47 15.97
CA GLU A 56 -11.47 7.67 15.24
C GLU A 56 -11.73 7.39 13.75
N PHE A 57 -10.82 6.69 13.08
CA PHE A 57 -10.91 6.41 11.64
C PHE A 57 -11.64 5.12 11.29
N GLY A 58 -12.10 4.35 12.27
CA GLY A 58 -12.82 3.10 12.05
C GLY A 58 -11.95 1.97 11.46
N ILE A 59 -10.65 1.96 11.79
CA ILE A 59 -9.70 0.94 11.37
C ILE A 59 -9.65 -0.18 12.39
N LEU A 60 -9.93 -1.41 11.97
CA LEU A 60 -9.82 -2.58 12.84
C LEU A 60 -8.35 -2.88 13.16
N VAL A 61 -8.10 -3.36 14.37
CA VAL A 61 -6.76 -3.74 14.83
C VAL A 61 -6.64 -5.24 15.01
N PHE A 62 -5.69 -5.83 14.34
CA PHE A 62 -5.15 -7.17 14.58
C PHE A 62 -3.89 -7.00 15.44
N GLN A 63 -3.97 -7.37 16.72
CA GLN A 63 -2.90 -7.14 17.67
C GLN A 63 -2.06 -8.38 17.91
N ASP A 64 -0.80 -8.37 17.44
CA ASP A 64 0.20 -9.34 17.89
C ASP A 64 0.76 -8.94 19.26
N MET A 65 1.11 -9.94 20.06
CA MET A 65 2.06 -9.77 21.14
C MET A 65 3.48 -9.81 20.57
N TRP A 66 4.49 -9.37 21.36
CA TRP A 66 5.89 -9.26 20.90
C TRP A 66 6.61 -10.62 20.85
N GLY A 67 6.00 -11.56 20.14
CA GLY A 67 6.53 -12.89 19.90
C GLY A 67 6.99 -13.08 18.45
N SER A 68 8.16 -12.57 18.08
CA SER A 68 8.73 -12.76 16.74
C SER A 68 10.25 -12.79 16.80
N GLY A 69 10.86 -13.39 15.81
CA GLY A 69 12.31 -13.48 15.69
C GLY A 69 12.93 -14.17 16.90
N ASP A 70 13.75 -13.45 17.65
CA ASP A 70 14.41 -14.01 18.83
C ASP A 70 13.43 -14.25 19.99
N CYS A 71 12.32 -13.51 20.04
CA CYS A 71 11.34 -13.62 21.12
C CYS A 71 10.47 -14.89 21.07
N ASN A 72 10.49 -15.65 19.99
CA ASN A 72 9.85 -16.97 19.88
C ASN A 72 10.83 -18.04 19.35
N GLY A 73 12.12 -17.74 19.34
CA GLY A 73 13.19 -18.63 18.93
C GLY A 73 13.22 -18.98 17.44
N ALA A 74 12.44 -18.28 16.61
CA ALA A 74 12.40 -18.54 15.16
C ALA A 74 13.70 -18.10 14.45
N TRP A 75 14.37 -17.06 14.98
CA TRP A 75 15.59 -16.52 14.39
C TRP A 75 16.85 -16.90 15.18
N GLU A 76 17.99 -16.43 14.71
CA GLU A 76 19.29 -16.76 15.25
C GLU A 76 19.61 -16.00 16.53
N ASP A 77 19.58 -16.69 17.66
CA ASP A 77 20.22 -16.22 18.89
C ASP A 77 21.60 -16.91 18.99
N PRO A 78 22.71 -16.15 18.91
CA PRO A 78 24.06 -16.73 18.96
C PRO A 78 24.32 -17.59 20.20
N THR A 79 23.62 -17.33 21.31
CA THR A 79 23.77 -18.07 22.57
C THR A 79 22.96 -19.37 22.62
N LYS A 80 22.05 -19.58 21.63
CA LYS A 80 21.11 -20.70 21.60
C LYS A 80 21.13 -21.44 20.25
N MET A 81 22.15 -21.21 19.41
CA MET A 81 22.25 -21.80 18.07
C MET A 81 22.43 -23.32 18.06
N ASP A 82 22.90 -23.88 19.17
CA ASP A 82 23.12 -25.31 19.37
C ASP A 82 21.86 -26.12 19.62
N SER A 83 20.73 -25.47 19.93
CA SER A 83 19.46 -26.15 20.26
C SER A 83 18.27 -25.36 19.80
N ARG A 84 17.48 -25.99 18.93
CA ARG A 84 16.18 -25.46 18.48
C ARG A 84 15.17 -25.42 19.62
N GLU A 85 15.21 -26.42 20.50
CA GLU A 85 14.33 -26.49 21.67
C GLU A 85 14.59 -25.32 22.61
N ARG A 86 15.85 -25.00 22.93
CA ARG A 86 16.22 -23.84 23.75
C ARG A 86 15.77 -22.51 23.15
N ARG A 87 15.80 -22.37 21.84
CA ARG A 87 15.28 -21.18 21.16
C ARG A 87 13.78 -21.04 21.30
N TRP A 88 13.05 -22.16 21.25
CA TRP A 88 11.60 -22.17 21.39
C TRP A 88 11.10 -21.98 22.84
N GLU A 89 11.97 -22.06 23.82
CA GLU A 89 11.66 -21.71 25.22
C GLU A 89 11.84 -20.22 25.53
N TYR A 90 12.17 -19.41 24.52
CA TYR A 90 12.31 -17.98 24.65
C TYR A 90 10.92 -17.29 24.75
N PRO A 91 10.77 -16.20 25.53
CA PRO A 91 11.77 -15.48 26.33
C PRO A 91 12.13 -16.19 27.63
N ASP A 92 13.34 -15.87 28.18
CA ASP A 92 13.85 -16.59 29.37
C ASP A 92 13.01 -16.42 30.63
N ASN A 93 12.18 -15.39 30.73
CA ASN A 93 11.30 -15.11 31.86
C ASN A 93 9.82 -15.18 31.41
N HIS A 94 9.23 -16.36 31.46
CA HIS A 94 7.86 -16.59 31.03
C HIS A 94 6.83 -15.87 31.91
N ASP A 95 7.05 -15.82 33.25
CA ASP A 95 6.13 -15.14 34.18
C ASP A 95 6.07 -13.63 33.90
N LEU A 96 7.22 -13.02 33.63
CA LEU A 96 7.29 -11.61 33.27
C LEU A 96 6.60 -11.34 31.93
N PHE A 97 6.79 -12.22 30.94
CA PHE A 97 6.11 -12.10 29.64
C PHE A 97 4.58 -12.16 29.82
N ILE A 98 4.08 -13.16 30.57
CA ILE A 98 2.64 -13.31 30.83
C ILE A 98 2.08 -12.11 31.58
N ALA A 99 2.76 -11.63 32.63
CA ALA A 99 2.34 -10.46 33.38
C ALA A 99 2.29 -9.21 32.49
N SER A 100 3.27 -9.04 31.59
CA SER A 100 3.30 -7.95 30.63
C SER A 100 2.15 -8.03 29.64
N VAL A 101 1.80 -9.22 29.13
CA VAL A 101 0.63 -9.44 28.28
C VAL A 101 -0.66 -9.07 29.03
N GLU A 102 -0.80 -9.46 30.29
CA GLU A 102 -1.98 -9.09 31.09
C GLU A 102 -2.15 -7.57 31.20
N ASP A 103 -1.07 -6.83 31.46
CA ASP A 103 -1.13 -5.39 31.56
C ASP A 103 -1.46 -4.73 30.21
N GLN A 104 -0.91 -5.26 29.13
CA GLN A 104 -1.23 -4.86 27.76
C GLN A 104 -2.73 -5.04 27.45
N VAL A 105 -3.27 -6.22 27.73
CA VAL A 105 -4.70 -6.52 27.51
C VAL A 105 -5.56 -5.52 28.31
N LYS A 106 -5.24 -5.27 29.58
CA LYS A 106 -5.95 -4.28 30.42
C LYS A 106 -5.89 -2.88 29.84
N MET A 107 -4.75 -2.49 29.23
CA MET A 107 -4.54 -1.17 28.65
C MET A 107 -5.44 -0.93 27.44
N ILE A 108 -5.55 -1.91 26.51
CA ILE A 108 -6.16 -1.64 25.20
C ILE A 108 -7.46 -2.39 24.92
N ARG A 109 -7.90 -3.36 25.75
CA ARG A 109 -9.12 -4.17 25.50
C ARG A 109 -10.41 -3.37 25.33
N ASN A 110 -10.46 -2.12 25.80
CA ASN A 110 -11.66 -1.29 25.70
C ASN A 110 -11.77 -0.52 24.37
N HIS A 111 -10.76 -0.60 23.48
CA HIS A 111 -10.82 0.04 22.18
C HIS A 111 -11.78 -0.76 21.25
N PRO A 112 -12.79 -0.11 20.67
CA PRO A 112 -13.73 -0.76 19.75
C PRO A 112 -13.06 -1.19 18.43
N SER A 113 -11.97 -0.55 18.05
CA SER A 113 -11.15 -0.93 16.90
C SER A 113 -10.46 -2.29 17.04
N LEU A 114 -10.14 -2.70 18.28
CA LEU A 114 -9.46 -3.96 18.55
C LEU A 114 -10.34 -5.15 18.14
N CYS A 115 -9.91 -5.91 17.14
CA CYS A 115 -10.70 -6.99 16.54
C CYS A 115 -10.40 -8.35 17.19
N PHE A 116 -9.13 -8.72 17.29
CA PHE A 116 -8.67 -9.96 17.91
C PHE A 116 -7.20 -9.91 18.30
N TRP A 117 -6.78 -10.92 19.08
CA TRP A 117 -5.46 -11.06 19.65
C TRP A 117 -4.67 -12.16 18.96
N CYS A 118 -3.37 -11.94 18.79
CA CYS A 118 -2.43 -12.92 18.26
C CYS A 118 -1.23 -13.06 19.22
N GLY A 119 -0.88 -14.29 19.55
CA GLY A 119 0.20 -14.55 20.50
C GLY A 119 1.59 -14.23 19.93
N ALA A 120 1.80 -14.47 18.64
CA ALA A 120 3.11 -14.33 18.02
C ALA A 120 3.06 -14.19 16.50
N ASN A 121 4.16 -13.76 15.90
CA ASN A 121 4.37 -13.73 14.46
C ASN A 121 4.91 -15.08 13.96
N GLU A 122 4.26 -15.66 12.93
CA GLU A 122 4.66 -16.85 12.14
C GLU A 122 4.80 -18.15 12.95
N TRP A 123 5.32 -18.11 14.18
CA TRP A 123 5.57 -19.26 15.04
C TRP A 123 4.96 -19.05 16.42
N PRO A 124 4.48 -20.14 17.08
CA PRO A 124 3.91 -20.02 18.43
C PRO A 124 4.99 -19.62 19.45
N LEU A 125 4.54 -19.00 20.53
CA LEU A 125 5.33 -18.82 21.75
C LEU A 125 5.66 -20.17 22.41
N ALA A 126 6.51 -20.15 23.44
CA ALA A 126 6.75 -21.30 24.29
C ALA A 126 5.43 -21.93 24.75
N LYS A 127 5.38 -23.26 24.81
CA LYS A 127 4.14 -24.02 24.96
C LYS A 127 3.33 -23.66 26.22
N ASP A 128 4.01 -23.42 27.33
CA ASP A 128 3.41 -23.04 28.59
C ASP A 128 2.86 -21.61 28.55
N ILE A 129 3.58 -20.67 27.89
CA ILE A 129 3.08 -19.30 27.63
C ILE A 129 1.81 -19.36 26.79
N ASP A 130 1.83 -20.04 25.62
CA ASP A 130 0.66 -20.15 24.75
C ASP A 130 -0.55 -20.76 25.48
N GLN A 131 -0.31 -21.82 26.26
CA GLN A 131 -1.36 -22.45 27.04
C GLN A 131 -1.94 -21.54 28.12
N CYS A 132 -1.09 -20.79 28.85
CA CYS A 132 -1.54 -19.84 29.85
C CYS A 132 -2.35 -18.71 29.20
N LEU A 133 -1.87 -18.11 28.11
CA LEU A 133 -2.59 -17.07 27.39
C LEU A 133 -3.99 -17.57 26.94
N ARG A 134 -4.04 -18.73 26.31
CA ARG A 134 -5.26 -19.32 25.74
C ARG A 134 -6.28 -19.76 26.80
N LYS A 135 -5.82 -20.33 27.93
CA LYS A 135 -6.72 -20.97 28.94
C LYS A 135 -7.03 -20.06 30.10
N GLU A 136 -6.19 -19.09 30.42
CA GLU A 136 -6.27 -18.30 31.64
C GLU A 136 -6.37 -16.81 31.34
N VAL A 137 -5.39 -16.22 30.63
CA VAL A 137 -5.29 -14.77 30.49
C VAL A 137 -6.45 -14.21 29.66
N PHE A 138 -6.59 -14.65 28.41
CA PHE A 138 -7.64 -14.12 27.52
C PHE A 138 -9.07 -14.51 27.99
N PRO A 139 -9.36 -15.73 28.42
CA PRO A 139 -10.68 -16.04 28.98
C PRO A 139 -11.07 -15.20 30.20
N ARG A 140 -10.11 -14.75 30.99
CA ARG A 140 -10.35 -13.92 32.18
C ARG A 140 -10.42 -12.43 31.86
N LEU A 141 -9.57 -11.92 30.95
CA LEU A 141 -9.42 -10.49 30.72
C LEU A 141 -10.22 -9.96 29.53
N ASP A 142 -10.41 -10.77 28.50
CA ASP A 142 -11.12 -10.40 27.26
C ASP A 142 -11.74 -11.63 26.59
N PRO A 143 -12.78 -12.26 27.20
CA PRO A 143 -13.35 -13.52 26.76
C PRO A 143 -14.13 -13.43 25.44
N GLU A 144 -14.48 -12.22 25.00
CA GLU A 144 -15.33 -12.01 23.83
C GLU A 144 -14.53 -11.97 22.52
N ARG A 145 -13.23 -11.61 22.59
CA ARG A 145 -12.37 -11.55 21.40
C ARG A 145 -11.65 -12.87 21.15
N LEU A 146 -11.49 -13.18 19.88
CA LEU A 146 -10.73 -14.33 19.44
C LEU A 146 -9.25 -14.14 19.82
N PHE A 147 -8.64 -15.19 20.38
CA PHE A 147 -7.19 -15.33 20.51
C PHE A 147 -6.69 -16.43 19.56
N VAL A 148 -5.68 -16.11 18.77
CA VAL A 148 -4.92 -17.04 17.92
C VAL A 148 -3.50 -17.16 18.43
N SER A 149 -2.89 -18.34 18.37
CA SER A 149 -1.55 -18.57 18.90
C SER A 149 -0.48 -17.80 18.11
N PHE A 150 -0.61 -17.75 16.79
CA PHE A 150 0.35 -17.07 15.91
C PHE A 150 -0.29 -16.73 14.56
N SER A 151 0.34 -15.84 13.80
CA SER A 151 -0.27 -15.23 12.62
C SER A 151 -0.58 -16.21 11.47
N THR A 152 0.10 -17.33 11.40
CA THR A 152 -0.16 -18.42 10.44
C THR A 152 -0.86 -19.62 11.08
N ASP A 153 -1.55 -19.44 12.21
CA ASP A 153 -2.30 -20.48 12.91
C ASP A 153 -3.43 -21.01 12.02
N THR A 154 -3.67 -22.33 12.11
CA THR A 154 -4.77 -23.02 11.41
C THR A 154 -6.15 -22.51 11.76
N LEU A 155 -6.33 -21.71 12.82
CA LEU A 155 -7.59 -21.02 13.11
C LEU A 155 -8.02 -20.06 12.00
N PHE A 156 -7.08 -19.43 11.28
CA PHE A 156 -7.38 -18.61 10.13
C PHE A 156 -7.88 -19.41 8.92
N THR A 157 -7.68 -20.71 8.91
CA THR A 157 -8.08 -21.63 7.83
C THR A 157 -9.35 -22.40 8.12
N ARG A 158 -10.06 -22.11 9.21
CA ARG A 158 -11.38 -22.72 9.51
C ARG A 158 -12.48 -22.28 8.56
N ASN A 159 -12.19 -21.54 7.53
CA ASN A 159 -13.09 -21.33 6.41
C ASN A 159 -13.00 -22.52 5.43
N PHE A 160 -13.97 -22.64 4.56
CA PHE A 160 -14.03 -23.74 3.58
C PHE A 160 -12.90 -23.73 2.55
N LEU A 161 -12.13 -22.65 2.45
CA LEU A 161 -11.02 -22.53 1.51
C LEU A 161 -9.75 -23.25 2.02
N GLY A 162 -9.63 -23.42 3.34
CA GLY A 162 -8.48 -24.09 3.95
C GLY A 162 -7.16 -23.34 3.78
N ASP A 163 -6.06 -23.95 4.25
CA ASP A 163 -4.69 -23.46 4.12
C ASP A 163 -4.35 -22.19 4.91
N ASN A 164 -3.06 -21.99 5.27
CA ASN A 164 -2.56 -20.84 6.00
C ASN A 164 -1.10 -20.56 5.60
N GLY A 165 -0.64 -19.34 5.82
CA GLY A 165 0.73 -18.92 5.55
C GLY A 165 0.82 -17.45 5.18
N ASP A 166 1.99 -17.05 4.75
CA ASP A 166 2.36 -15.70 4.37
C ASP A 166 3.09 -15.64 3.02
N GLY A 167 3.48 -14.42 2.58
CA GLY A 167 4.07 -14.17 1.28
C GLY A 167 3.08 -14.25 0.10
N PRO A 168 3.54 -13.96 -1.11
CA PRO A 168 4.92 -13.70 -1.50
C PRO A 168 5.43 -12.34 -1.05
N TYR A 169 6.76 -12.19 -1.03
CA TYR A 169 7.44 -10.92 -0.77
C TYR A 169 8.23 -10.50 -2.01
N GLY A 170 8.37 -9.19 -2.23
CA GLY A 170 9.04 -8.62 -3.39
C GLY A 170 8.13 -8.45 -4.60
N ILE A 171 8.74 -7.99 -5.71
CA ILE A 171 8.01 -7.65 -6.92
C ILE A 171 7.52 -8.91 -7.66
N GLN A 172 6.28 -8.85 -8.16
CA GLN A 172 5.65 -9.89 -8.96
C GLN A 172 5.20 -9.32 -10.31
N GLU A 173 4.98 -10.19 -11.29
CA GLU A 173 4.24 -9.77 -12.50
C GLU A 173 2.78 -9.49 -12.14
N PRO A 174 2.14 -8.44 -12.69
CA PRO A 174 0.73 -8.16 -12.40
C PRO A 174 -0.21 -9.35 -12.58
N GLU A 175 0.00 -10.15 -13.65
CA GLU A 175 -0.79 -11.36 -13.94
C GLU A 175 -0.69 -12.41 -12.84
N TRP A 176 0.39 -12.44 -12.09
CA TRP A 176 0.61 -13.39 -11.01
C TRP A 176 -0.48 -13.25 -9.95
N PHE A 177 -0.84 -12.02 -9.59
CA PHE A 177 -1.85 -11.76 -8.55
C PHE A 177 -3.25 -12.27 -8.94
N PHE A 178 -3.51 -12.43 -10.24
CA PHE A 178 -4.79 -12.91 -10.76
C PHE A 178 -4.80 -14.41 -11.10
N SER A 179 -3.64 -15.06 -11.17
CA SER A 179 -3.52 -16.44 -11.67
C SER A 179 -2.93 -17.42 -10.67
N PHE A 180 -2.25 -16.96 -9.64
CA PHE A 180 -1.61 -17.81 -8.65
C PHE A 180 -2.34 -17.72 -7.30
N ARG A 181 -2.87 -18.85 -6.84
CA ARG A 181 -3.52 -18.93 -5.55
C ARG A 181 -2.48 -18.96 -4.43
N SER A 182 -2.57 -18.02 -3.50
CA SER A 182 -1.85 -17.97 -2.24
C SER A 182 -2.76 -18.42 -1.09
N HIS A 183 -2.53 -17.94 0.13
CA HIS A 183 -3.28 -18.33 1.32
C HIS A 183 -4.62 -17.59 1.44
N PRO A 184 -5.71 -18.26 1.86
CA PRO A 184 -7.07 -17.68 1.89
C PRO A 184 -7.21 -16.44 2.74
N PHE A 185 -6.66 -16.41 3.95
CA PHE A 185 -6.40 -15.22 4.72
C PHE A 185 -4.89 -15.10 4.85
N ASN A 186 -4.33 -14.11 4.19
CA ASN A 186 -2.89 -13.92 4.19
C ASN A 186 -2.52 -12.74 5.10
N PRO A 187 -1.92 -12.98 6.28
CA PRO A 187 -1.56 -11.92 7.22
C PRO A 187 -0.35 -11.09 6.79
N GLU A 188 0.41 -11.58 5.80
CA GLU A 188 1.60 -10.91 5.29
C GLU A 188 1.88 -11.26 3.83
N ALA A 189 1.68 -10.32 2.92
CA ALA A 189 2.24 -10.40 1.57
C ALA A 189 2.57 -9.00 1.07
N GLY A 190 3.62 -8.84 0.26
CA GLY A 190 4.03 -7.49 -0.11
C GLY A 190 4.92 -7.43 -1.32
N SER A 191 5.10 -6.21 -1.79
CA SER A 191 5.91 -5.88 -2.95
C SER A 191 6.95 -4.81 -2.63
N VAL A 192 7.50 -4.19 -3.64
CA VAL A 192 8.47 -3.10 -3.55
C VAL A 192 7.78 -1.78 -3.18
N GLY A 193 8.52 -0.77 -2.75
CA GLY A 193 7.96 0.51 -2.34
C GLY A 193 9.07 1.50 -1.99
N SER A 194 9.89 1.89 -2.99
CA SER A 194 10.87 2.94 -2.79
C SER A 194 10.20 4.30 -2.60
N PRO A 195 10.72 5.14 -1.70
CA PRO A 195 10.26 6.51 -1.56
C PRO A 195 10.64 7.36 -2.78
N GLU A 196 10.23 8.60 -2.76
CA GLU A 196 10.57 9.60 -3.76
C GLU A 196 12.03 10.09 -3.63
N VAL A 197 12.54 10.71 -4.70
CA VAL A 197 13.93 11.15 -4.76
C VAL A 197 14.29 12.16 -3.68
N GLU A 198 13.36 13.01 -3.27
CA GLU A 198 13.55 13.97 -2.19
C GLU A 198 13.86 13.25 -0.87
N SER A 199 13.12 12.20 -0.54
CA SER A 199 13.36 11.39 0.66
C SER A 199 14.64 10.57 0.54
N MET A 200 14.95 10.06 -0.65
CA MET A 200 16.22 9.36 -0.89
C MET A 200 17.42 10.26 -0.59
N ARG A 201 17.38 11.53 -0.97
CA ARG A 201 18.41 12.53 -0.69
C ARG A 201 18.51 12.95 0.77
N GLU A 202 17.43 12.80 1.53
CA GLU A 202 17.46 13.04 2.98
C GLU A 202 18.13 11.92 3.77
N MET A 203 18.16 10.70 3.24
CA MET A 203 18.70 9.52 3.94
C MET A 203 20.05 9.01 3.42
N MET A 204 20.48 9.43 2.24
CA MET A 204 21.71 8.95 1.59
C MET A 204 22.52 10.10 0.99
N THR A 205 23.85 9.91 0.91
CA THR A 205 24.72 10.86 0.20
C THR A 205 24.57 10.71 -1.33
N GLU A 206 24.92 11.75 -2.09
CA GLU A 206 24.92 11.68 -3.57
C GLU A 206 25.83 10.54 -4.08
N GLN A 207 26.92 10.24 -3.38
CA GLN A 207 27.79 9.11 -3.73
C GLN A 207 27.06 7.76 -3.55
N ASP A 208 26.31 7.59 -2.47
CA ASP A 208 25.51 6.38 -2.24
C ASP A 208 24.39 6.25 -3.27
N LEU A 209 23.72 7.37 -3.56
CA LEU A 209 22.64 7.43 -4.56
C LEU A 209 23.13 7.11 -5.96
N ALA A 210 24.33 7.54 -6.34
CA ALA A 210 24.96 7.17 -7.63
C ALA A 210 25.19 5.65 -7.75
N GLY A 211 25.28 4.94 -6.63
CA GLY A 211 25.40 3.49 -6.54
C GLY A 211 24.05 2.74 -6.50
N PHE A 212 22.99 3.30 -7.03
CA PHE A 212 21.66 2.65 -7.03
C PHE A 212 21.67 1.26 -7.68
N PRO A 213 20.80 0.35 -7.24
CA PRO A 213 20.76 -1.03 -7.73
C PRO A 213 20.47 -1.08 -9.24
N ARG A 214 21.28 -1.83 -9.96
CA ARG A 214 21.13 -2.10 -11.40
C ARG A 214 21.24 -3.61 -11.63
N LYS A 215 20.63 -4.09 -12.70
CA LYS A 215 20.75 -5.49 -13.10
C LYS A 215 22.24 -5.91 -13.19
N GLY A 216 22.57 -6.98 -12.48
CA GLY A 216 23.94 -7.54 -12.47
C GLY A 216 24.94 -6.79 -11.57
N LEU A 217 24.58 -5.72 -10.89
CA LEU A 217 25.44 -5.03 -9.93
C LEU A 217 25.07 -5.38 -8.50
N THR A 218 26.10 -5.58 -7.68
CA THR A 218 25.90 -5.76 -6.24
C THR A 218 25.52 -4.44 -5.60
N ARG A 219 24.48 -4.44 -4.79
CA ARG A 219 24.07 -3.27 -3.98
C ARG A 219 25.23 -2.85 -3.07
N ASN A 220 25.49 -1.55 -2.97
CA ASN A 220 26.45 -1.02 -2.00
C ASN A 220 25.96 -1.24 -0.56
N TYR A 221 26.81 -0.96 0.42
CA TYR A 221 26.50 -1.16 1.82
C TYR A 221 25.28 -0.34 2.27
N THR A 222 25.18 0.93 1.86
CA THR A 222 24.11 1.85 2.29
C THR A 222 22.74 1.37 1.82
N TRP A 223 22.58 0.96 0.56
CA TRP A 223 21.33 0.39 0.05
C TRP A 223 20.93 -0.89 0.80
N ARG A 224 21.91 -1.77 1.11
CA ARG A 224 21.62 -2.97 1.92
C ARG A 224 21.26 -2.63 3.35
N TYR A 225 21.90 -1.62 3.94
CA TYR A 225 21.58 -1.14 5.28
C TYR A 225 20.14 -0.65 5.33
N HIS A 226 19.69 0.15 4.37
CA HIS A 226 18.31 0.62 4.27
C HIS A 226 17.32 -0.47 3.78
N LYS A 227 17.75 -1.73 3.65
CA LYS A 227 16.88 -2.88 3.33
C LYS A 227 16.17 -2.80 1.97
N ASP A 228 16.81 -2.24 0.95
CA ASP A 228 16.27 -2.26 -0.41
C ASP A 228 15.96 -3.69 -0.88
N LEU A 229 14.74 -3.94 -1.37
CA LEU A 229 14.33 -5.22 -1.94
C LEU A 229 14.75 -5.38 -3.41
N GLY A 230 14.89 -4.25 -4.12
CA GLY A 230 15.18 -4.19 -5.55
C GLY A 230 13.97 -4.42 -6.44
N TYR A 231 14.11 -3.93 -7.66
CA TYR A 231 13.06 -3.98 -8.69
C TYR A 231 13.33 -5.02 -9.77
N GLY A 232 14.41 -5.80 -9.67
CA GLY A 232 14.80 -6.73 -10.73
C GLY A 232 15.06 -6.01 -12.05
N ASP A 233 14.35 -6.38 -13.10
CA ASP A 233 14.38 -5.76 -14.43
C ASP A 233 13.18 -4.81 -14.68
N HIS A 234 12.32 -4.59 -13.69
CA HIS A 234 11.06 -3.88 -13.90
C HIS A 234 11.25 -2.40 -14.21
N LEU A 235 12.33 -1.77 -13.74
CA LEU A 235 12.61 -0.37 -14.05
C LEU A 235 13.06 -0.21 -15.51
N GLU A 236 13.96 -1.08 -15.98
CA GLU A 236 14.49 -1.07 -17.34
C GLU A 236 13.40 -1.31 -18.40
N ARG A 237 12.27 -1.88 -18.02
CA ARG A 237 11.09 -2.03 -18.89
C ARG A 237 10.49 -0.68 -19.33
N TYR A 238 10.77 0.39 -18.59
CA TYR A 238 10.32 1.77 -18.89
C TYR A 238 11.39 2.59 -19.62
N GLY A 239 12.62 2.10 -19.71
CA GLY A 239 13.75 2.75 -20.38
C GLY A 239 15.05 2.60 -19.61
N GLU A 240 16.10 3.25 -20.10
CA GLU A 240 17.40 3.26 -19.43
C GLU A 240 17.34 4.02 -18.11
N VAL A 241 17.79 3.37 -17.02
CA VAL A 241 17.90 3.99 -15.68
C VAL A 241 19.28 4.66 -15.59
N LYS A 242 19.33 5.98 -15.77
CA LYS A 242 20.58 6.75 -15.90
C LYS A 242 21.09 7.31 -14.58
N ASP A 243 20.18 7.74 -13.73
CA ASP A 243 20.39 8.48 -12.50
C ASP A 243 19.32 8.13 -11.46
N ILE A 244 19.46 8.68 -10.26
CA ILE A 244 18.53 8.43 -9.16
C ILE A 244 17.13 9.01 -9.44
N GLU A 245 17.03 10.10 -10.19
CA GLU A 245 15.76 10.69 -10.59
C GLU A 245 14.99 9.74 -11.50
N THR A 246 15.65 9.18 -12.49
CA THR A 246 15.06 8.19 -13.40
C THR A 246 14.70 6.90 -12.65
N TYR A 247 15.57 6.46 -11.71
CA TYR A 247 15.30 5.33 -10.85
C TYR A 247 14.01 5.54 -10.06
N CYS A 248 13.90 6.63 -9.30
CA CYS A 248 12.72 6.94 -8.50
C CYS A 248 11.47 7.12 -9.37
N LYS A 249 11.58 7.81 -10.50
CA LYS A 249 10.47 8.02 -11.43
C LYS A 249 9.87 6.69 -11.93
N TYR A 250 10.72 5.76 -12.37
CA TYR A 250 10.23 4.44 -12.83
C TYR A 250 9.75 3.60 -11.66
N ALA A 251 10.43 3.69 -10.50
CA ALA A 251 10.01 3.02 -9.28
C ALA A 251 8.58 3.41 -8.88
N GLN A 252 8.20 4.69 -9.00
CA GLN A 252 6.83 5.12 -8.67
C GLN A 252 5.79 4.53 -9.62
N VAL A 253 6.07 4.47 -10.93
CA VAL A 253 5.16 3.83 -11.90
C VAL A 253 4.99 2.36 -11.58
N VAL A 254 6.08 1.64 -11.29
CA VAL A 254 6.05 0.24 -10.86
C VAL A 254 5.33 0.07 -9.53
N ASN A 255 5.59 0.92 -8.54
CA ASN A 255 4.93 0.88 -7.24
C ASN A 255 3.40 0.97 -7.37
N TYR A 256 2.91 1.92 -8.15
CA TYR A 256 1.47 2.10 -8.37
C TYR A 256 0.84 0.84 -8.97
N ASP A 257 1.42 0.33 -10.04
CA ASP A 257 0.89 -0.82 -10.78
C ASP A 257 0.95 -2.12 -9.93
N GLN A 258 2.05 -2.33 -9.20
CA GLN A 258 2.21 -3.47 -8.30
C GLN A 258 1.10 -3.52 -7.25
N TYR A 259 0.88 -2.42 -6.51
CA TYR A 259 -0.07 -2.42 -5.41
C TYR A 259 -1.52 -2.37 -5.88
N ARG A 260 -1.81 -1.69 -7.01
CA ARG A 260 -3.13 -1.79 -7.64
C ARG A 260 -3.43 -3.23 -8.05
N SER A 261 -2.54 -3.84 -8.84
CA SER A 261 -2.72 -5.22 -9.33
C SER A 261 -2.77 -6.24 -8.20
N PHE A 262 -2.00 -6.02 -7.12
CA PHE A 262 -2.03 -6.85 -5.93
C PHE A 262 -3.41 -6.84 -5.28
N MET A 263 -3.97 -5.66 -5.02
CA MET A 263 -5.28 -5.56 -4.36
C MET A 263 -6.43 -6.00 -5.27
N GLU A 264 -6.39 -5.64 -6.55
CA GLU A 264 -7.37 -6.08 -7.55
C GLU A 264 -7.34 -7.60 -7.75
N GLY A 265 -6.13 -8.19 -7.88
CA GLY A 265 -5.96 -9.63 -8.08
C GLY A 265 -6.49 -10.45 -6.92
N TRP A 266 -6.17 -10.08 -5.67
CA TRP A 266 -6.74 -10.74 -4.49
C TRP A 266 -8.26 -10.57 -4.42
N ALA A 267 -8.77 -9.36 -4.62
CA ALA A 267 -10.21 -9.10 -4.55
C ALA A 267 -10.99 -9.75 -5.69
N SER A 268 -10.36 -9.96 -6.87
CA SER A 268 -11.00 -10.65 -8.01
C SER A 268 -11.32 -12.13 -7.74
N HIS A 269 -10.70 -12.71 -6.72
CA HIS A 269 -10.97 -14.07 -6.22
C HIS A 269 -11.61 -14.08 -4.84
N MET A 270 -12.27 -13.01 -4.46
CA MET A 270 -12.99 -12.88 -3.19
C MET A 270 -14.01 -14.00 -3.04
N TRP A 271 -13.93 -14.73 -1.91
CA TRP A 271 -14.76 -15.86 -1.51
C TRP A 271 -14.57 -17.17 -2.30
N ASP A 272 -13.77 -17.15 -3.35
CA ASP A 272 -13.33 -18.36 -4.06
C ASP A 272 -11.94 -18.80 -3.59
N TRP A 273 -10.97 -17.89 -3.63
CA TRP A 273 -9.61 -18.17 -3.14
C TRP A 273 -9.32 -17.46 -1.83
N TYR A 274 -9.88 -16.25 -1.62
CA TYR A 274 -9.44 -15.34 -0.58
C TYR A 274 -10.58 -14.78 0.27
N THR A 275 -10.27 -14.60 1.56
CA THR A 275 -11.11 -13.93 2.55
C THR A 275 -10.51 -12.61 3.03
N GLY A 276 -9.22 -12.40 2.79
CA GLY A 276 -8.53 -11.17 3.12
C GLY A 276 -7.03 -11.21 2.89
N ILE A 277 -6.43 -10.01 2.92
CA ILE A 277 -5.02 -9.76 2.72
C ILE A 277 -4.53 -8.59 3.56
N LEU A 278 -3.38 -8.75 4.20
CA LEU A 278 -2.66 -7.67 4.87
C LEU A 278 -1.30 -7.45 4.20
N ILE A 279 -1.07 -6.23 3.74
CA ILE A 279 0.16 -5.85 3.02
C ILE A 279 1.35 -5.88 3.98
N TRP A 280 2.41 -6.57 3.66
CA TRP A 280 3.71 -6.49 4.30
C TRP A 280 4.66 -5.62 3.48
N LYS A 281 4.86 -4.36 3.86
CA LYS A 281 4.25 -3.62 4.96
C LYS A 281 3.89 -2.19 4.53
N THR A 282 3.13 -1.48 5.35
CA THR A 282 2.65 -0.16 4.98
C THR A 282 3.57 0.98 5.39
N GLN A 283 4.39 0.79 6.42
CA GLN A 283 5.32 1.81 6.91
C GLN A 283 6.61 1.20 7.51
N ASN A 284 7.56 2.05 7.81
CA ASN A 284 8.80 1.70 8.50
C ASN A 284 9.03 2.63 9.69
N PRO A 285 9.54 2.12 10.84
CA PRO A 285 9.85 2.94 12.01
C PRO A 285 11.16 3.75 11.88
N TRP A 286 11.77 3.75 10.71
CA TRP A 286 13.02 4.43 10.39
C TRP A 286 13.15 4.59 8.85
N THR A 287 14.24 5.23 8.39
CA THR A 287 14.53 5.44 6.96
C THR A 287 14.86 4.12 6.24
N SER A 288 13.86 3.30 5.94
CA SER A 288 14.01 2.01 5.25
C SER A 288 13.45 2.09 3.84
N LEU A 289 13.97 1.23 2.94
CA LEU A 289 13.51 1.07 1.56
C LEU A 289 12.69 -0.21 1.34
N ARG A 290 12.35 -0.91 2.44
CA ARG A 290 11.61 -2.17 2.34
C ARG A 290 10.11 -1.93 2.35
N GLY A 291 9.49 -1.95 1.18
CA GLY A 291 8.03 -1.93 0.97
C GLY A 291 7.28 -0.95 1.90
N GLN A 292 6.73 0.10 1.36
CA GLN A 292 6.05 1.13 2.18
C GLN A 292 5.13 1.97 1.31
N MET A 293 4.11 2.54 1.94
CA MET A 293 3.12 3.43 1.32
C MET A 293 3.49 4.90 1.53
N TYR A 294 4.14 5.17 2.62
CA TYR A 294 4.71 6.46 3.01
C TYR A 294 6.02 6.21 3.77
N ASP A 295 6.93 7.13 3.66
CA ASP A 295 8.27 7.01 4.26
C ASP A 295 8.33 7.57 5.70
N TRP A 296 9.53 7.52 6.28
CA TRP A 296 9.76 8.04 7.63
C TRP A 296 9.44 9.53 7.78
N SER A 297 9.60 10.32 6.72
CA SER A 297 9.25 11.75 6.70
C SER A 297 7.76 12.02 6.51
N LEU A 298 6.92 10.97 6.38
CA LEU A 298 5.50 11.04 6.04
C LEU A 298 5.25 11.58 4.62
N ASP A 299 6.22 11.47 3.71
CA ASP A 299 5.93 11.65 2.29
C ASP A 299 5.32 10.38 1.72
N VAL A 300 4.20 10.54 1.02
CA VAL A 300 3.47 9.44 0.40
C VAL A 300 4.06 9.14 -0.99
N ASN A 301 4.12 7.85 -1.33
CA ASN A 301 4.57 7.41 -2.63
C ASN A 301 3.44 6.76 -3.44
N ALA A 302 3.72 6.39 -4.68
CA ALA A 302 2.71 5.86 -5.59
C ALA A 302 2.10 4.51 -5.14
N SER A 303 2.76 3.77 -4.24
CA SER A 303 2.20 2.54 -3.65
C SER A 303 0.90 2.82 -2.89
N LEU A 304 0.82 3.97 -2.17
CA LEU A 304 -0.37 4.39 -1.44
C LEU A 304 -1.56 4.52 -2.40
N TYR A 305 -1.37 5.22 -3.52
CA TYR A 305 -2.45 5.51 -4.45
C TYR A 305 -2.80 4.30 -5.32
N GLY A 306 -1.84 3.43 -5.64
CA GLY A 306 -2.11 2.12 -6.23
C GLY A 306 -2.97 1.25 -5.31
N THR A 307 -2.62 1.16 -4.02
CA THR A 307 -3.42 0.47 -3.00
C THR A 307 -4.82 1.07 -2.87
N ARG A 308 -4.91 2.40 -2.74
CA ARG A 308 -6.19 3.12 -2.65
C ARG A 308 -7.10 2.79 -3.83
N LYS A 309 -6.56 2.83 -5.06
CA LYS A 309 -7.30 2.52 -6.28
C LYS A 309 -7.81 1.07 -6.28
N GLY A 310 -6.94 0.10 -6.03
CA GLY A 310 -7.31 -1.33 -5.98
C GLY A 310 -8.24 -1.71 -4.81
N CYS A 311 -8.34 -0.86 -3.78
CA CYS A 311 -9.20 -1.05 -2.61
C CYS A 311 -10.49 -0.21 -2.66
N GLU A 312 -10.83 0.46 -3.76
CA GLU A 312 -12.09 1.18 -3.88
C GLU A 312 -13.27 0.24 -3.58
N PRO A 313 -14.21 0.63 -2.71
CA PRO A 313 -15.26 -0.30 -2.24
C PRO A 313 -16.22 -0.79 -3.34
N LEU A 314 -16.46 0.04 -4.35
CA LEU A 314 -17.14 -0.30 -5.60
C LEU A 314 -16.20 0.08 -6.74
N HIS A 315 -15.69 -0.91 -7.50
CA HIS A 315 -14.52 -0.72 -8.33
C HIS A 315 -14.62 -1.46 -9.68
N ALA A 316 -14.35 -0.76 -10.76
CA ALA A 316 -14.15 -1.36 -12.08
C ALA A 316 -12.66 -1.69 -12.28
N TYR A 317 -12.33 -2.96 -12.50
CA TYR A 317 -10.96 -3.45 -12.63
C TYR A 317 -10.72 -4.15 -13.97
N TYR A 318 -9.45 -4.29 -14.35
CA TYR A 318 -9.02 -5.07 -15.50
C TYR A 318 -8.25 -6.31 -15.05
N ASN A 319 -8.70 -7.49 -15.47
CA ASN A 319 -7.99 -8.74 -15.27
C ASN A 319 -7.05 -8.99 -16.47
N PRO A 320 -5.73 -8.91 -16.30
CA PRO A 320 -4.77 -9.07 -17.40
C PRO A 320 -4.67 -10.51 -17.92
N VAL A 321 -5.10 -11.51 -17.13
CA VAL A 321 -5.08 -12.93 -17.52
C VAL A 321 -6.24 -13.26 -18.44
N THR A 322 -7.46 -12.89 -18.07
CA THR A 322 -8.68 -13.12 -18.87
C THR A 322 -8.90 -12.03 -19.93
N ARG A 323 -8.20 -10.90 -19.81
CA ARG A 323 -8.39 -9.68 -20.61
C ARG A 323 -9.82 -9.16 -20.56
N LYS A 324 -10.41 -9.18 -19.37
CA LYS A 324 -11.76 -8.67 -19.14
C LYS A 324 -11.77 -7.50 -18.16
N ALA A 325 -12.68 -6.58 -18.36
CA ALA A 325 -13.07 -5.66 -17.32
C ALA A 325 -14.12 -6.33 -16.42
N GLY A 326 -13.94 -6.15 -15.13
CA GLY A 326 -14.82 -6.67 -14.10
C GLY A 326 -15.29 -5.58 -13.14
N LEU A 327 -16.16 -5.98 -12.24
CA LEU A 327 -16.75 -5.15 -11.19
C LEU A 327 -16.59 -5.83 -9.84
N LEU A 328 -15.95 -5.12 -8.91
CA LEU A 328 -15.81 -5.49 -7.50
C LEU A 328 -16.81 -4.67 -6.67
N ASN A 329 -17.51 -5.33 -5.78
CA ASN A 329 -18.31 -4.70 -4.73
C ASN A 329 -17.95 -5.32 -3.38
N THR A 330 -17.12 -4.64 -2.60
CA THR A 330 -16.74 -5.06 -1.26
C THR A 330 -17.61 -4.44 -0.17
N THR A 331 -18.68 -3.73 -0.54
CA THR A 331 -19.64 -3.13 0.40
C THR A 331 -20.72 -4.15 0.81
N LEU A 332 -21.51 -3.77 1.81
CA LEU A 332 -22.68 -4.54 2.26
C LEU A 332 -23.99 -4.10 1.55
N LYS A 333 -23.88 -3.38 0.43
CA LYS A 333 -25.02 -2.85 -0.34
C LYS A 333 -25.03 -3.44 -1.74
N ASP A 334 -26.23 -3.71 -2.24
CA ASP A 334 -26.47 -4.00 -3.64
C ASP A 334 -26.47 -2.69 -4.44
N TYR A 335 -25.96 -2.73 -5.65
CA TYR A 335 -26.01 -1.62 -6.61
C TYR A 335 -26.65 -2.12 -7.90
N THR A 336 -27.48 -1.26 -8.50
CA THR A 336 -28.15 -1.53 -9.78
C THR A 336 -27.88 -0.41 -10.76
N ASP A 337 -28.04 -0.71 -12.05
CA ASP A 337 -27.90 0.26 -13.15
C ASP A 337 -26.54 0.97 -13.18
N LEU A 338 -25.47 0.22 -12.92
CA LEU A 338 -24.11 0.70 -13.02
C LEU A 338 -23.69 0.72 -14.49
N SER A 339 -23.12 1.83 -14.95
CA SER A 339 -22.50 1.95 -16.27
C SER A 339 -20.98 1.79 -16.17
N ILE A 340 -20.41 0.85 -16.94
CA ILE A 340 -18.96 0.68 -17.08
C ILE A 340 -18.61 1.03 -18.53
N VAL A 341 -17.79 2.06 -18.70
CA VAL A 341 -17.29 2.51 -19.99
C VAL A 341 -15.80 2.20 -20.08
N ALA A 342 -15.45 1.34 -21.03
CA ALA A 342 -14.05 1.01 -21.35
C ALA A 342 -13.61 1.71 -22.63
N ARG A 343 -12.46 2.38 -22.59
CA ARG A 343 -11.86 3.08 -23.71
C ARG A 343 -10.39 2.73 -23.88
N ILE A 344 -9.95 2.51 -25.09
CA ILE A 344 -8.54 2.28 -25.42
C ILE A 344 -8.01 3.48 -26.21
N TYR A 345 -6.86 3.99 -25.79
CA TYR A 345 -6.18 5.12 -26.41
C TYR A 345 -4.74 4.75 -26.80
N ASN A 346 -4.27 5.27 -27.92
CA ASN A 346 -2.85 5.22 -28.26
C ASN A 346 -2.06 6.31 -27.50
N LEU A 347 -0.76 6.36 -27.70
CA LEU A 347 0.12 7.33 -27.01
C LEU A 347 -0.15 8.79 -27.38
N GLU A 348 -0.69 9.04 -28.58
CA GLU A 348 -1.11 10.39 -29.03
C GLU A 348 -2.46 10.82 -28.44
N GLY A 349 -3.09 9.99 -27.62
CA GLY A 349 -4.39 10.26 -27.03
C GLY A 349 -5.59 10.05 -27.96
N LYS A 350 -5.36 9.40 -29.10
CA LYS A 350 -6.46 9.06 -30.03
C LYS A 350 -7.24 7.86 -29.50
N LEU A 351 -8.57 8.01 -29.43
CA LEU A 351 -9.49 6.93 -29.11
C LEU A 351 -9.46 5.87 -30.23
N LEU A 352 -9.14 4.63 -29.86
CA LEU A 352 -9.08 3.48 -30.78
C LEU A 352 -10.29 2.58 -30.68
N TRP A 353 -10.83 2.43 -29.48
CA TRP A 353 -11.95 1.55 -29.18
C TRP A 353 -12.71 2.04 -27.96
N GLU A 354 -14.01 1.85 -27.97
CA GLU A 354 -14.90 2.16 -26.86
C GLU A 354 -16.01 1.11 -26.77
N LYS A 355 -16.36 0.75 -25.55
CA LYS A 355 -17.54 -0.06 -25.26
C LYS A 355 -18.10 0.28 -23.89
N GLU A 356 -19.43 0.39 -23.83
CA GLU A 356 -20.19 0.52 -22.59
C GLU A 356 -20.91 -0.80 -22.30
N THR A 357 -21.00 -1.14 -21.02
CA THR A 357 -21.86 -2.21 -20.50
C THR A 357 -22.57 -1.75 -19.24
N ARG A 358 -23.77 -2.31 -19.02
CA ARG A 358 -24.54 -2.07 -17.80
C ARG A 358 -24.54 -3.30 -16.92
N ALA A 359 -24.45 -3.10 -15.60
CA ALA A 359 -24.38 -4.19 -14.65
C ALA A 359 -25.09 -3.83 -13.34
N SER A 360 -25.32 -4.85 -12.55
CA SER A 360 -25.67 -4.74 -11.13
C SER A 360 -24.65 -5.49 -10.31
N ALA A 361 -24.30 -5.00 -9.13
CA ALA A 361 -23.38 -5.64 -8.21
C ALA A 361 -24.08 -5.98 -6.90
N LYS A 362 -24.13 -7.27 -6.56
CA LYS A 362 -24.56 -7.69 -5.23
C LYS A 362 -23.52 -7.34 -4.18
N ALA A 363 -23.95 -7.19 -2.93
CA ALA A 363 -23.06 -6.99 -1.80
C ALA A 363 -22.00 -8.10 -1.70
N ASN A 364 -20.74 -7.73 -1.47
CA ASN A 364 -19.61 -8.66 -1.34
C ASN A 364 -19.47 -9.65 -2.51
N THR A 365 -19.52 -9.16 -3.74
CA THR A 365 -19.37 -9.99 -4.94
C THR A 365 -18.36 -9.40 -5.93
N VAL A 366 -17.88 -10.27 -6.78
CA VAL A 366 -17.03 -9.95 -7.93
C VAL A 366 -17.61 -10.59 -9.18
N GLN A 367 -17.48 -9.93 -10.33
CA GLN A 367 -17.89 -10.47 -11.63
C GLN A 367 -17.04 -9.89 -12.76
N GLU A 368 -16.76 -10.71 -13.79
CA GLU A 368 -16.20 -10.25 -15.06
C GLU A 368 -17.33 -9.98 -16.07
N LEU A 369 -17.22 -8.89 -16.83
CA LEU A 369 -18.35 -8.37 -17.60
C LEU A 369 -18.05 -8.12 -19.07
N LEU A 370 -16.83 -7.67 -19.40
CA LEU A 370 -16.56 -7.07 -20.70
C LEU A 370 -15.19 -7.50 -21.23
N ASP A 371 -15.15 -8.13 -22.40
CA ASP A 371 -13.89 -8.43 -23.08
C ASP A 371 -13.22 -7.15 -23.58
N ILE A 372 -11.93 -7.00 -23.25
CA ILE A 372 -11.08 -5.88 -23.66
C ILE A 372 -10.16 -6.37 -24.79
N PRO A 373 -10.30 -5.86 -26.01
CA PRO A 373 -9.47 -6.29 -27.13
C PRO A 373 -8.04 -5.75 -26.99
N VAL A 374 -7.06 -6.45 -27.54
CA VAL A 374 -5.76 -5.88 -27.86
C VAL A 374 -5.92 -5.02 -29.09
N PRO A 375 -5.50 -3.74 -29.09
CA PRO A 375 -5.70 -2.86 -30.24
C PRO A 375 -4.84 -3.31 -31.44
N GLU A 376 -5.47 -3.44 -32.60
CA GLU A 376 -4.78 -3.79 -33.84
C GLU A 376 -3.90 -2.62 -34.32
N GLY A 377 -2.75 -2.95 -34.90
CA GLY A 377 -1.82 -1.97 -35.50
C GLY A 377 -1.04 -1.12 -34.48
N ILE A 378 -1.18 -1.36 -33.19
CA ILE A 378 -0.36 -0.73 -32.15
C ILE A 378 0.84 -1.62 -31.82
N LYS A 379 2.03 -1.01 -31.78
CA LYS A 379 3.25 -1.64 -31.28
C LYS A 379 3.75 -0.88 -30.05
N GLY A 380 3.90 -1.58 -28.92
CA GLY A 380 4.30 -0.98 -27.65
C GLY A 380 3.11 -0.59 -26.78
N ALA A 381 3.27 0.46 -25.98
CA ALA A 381 2.33 0.85 -24.95
C ALA A 381 1.05 1.53 -25.49
N TYR A 382 -0.04 1.34 -24.75
CA TYR A 382 -1.35 1.98 -24.97
C TYR A 382 -2.07 2.13 -23.63
N PHE A 383 -3.13 2.92 -23.56
CA PHE A 383 -3.90 3.14 -22.35
C PHE A 383 -5.28 2.52 -22.42
N LEU A 384 -5.68 1.84 -21.35
CA LEU A 384 -7.05 1.41 -21.10
C LEU A 384 -7.63 2.28 -19.98
N ARG A 385 -8.76 2.93 -20.25
CA ARG A 385 -9.53 3.73 -19.30
C ARG A 385 -10.81 3.00 -18.96
N LEU A 386 -11.01 2.65 -17.69
CA LEU A 386 -12.25 2.09 -17.17
C LEU A 386 -12.93 3.13 -16.28
N ALA A 387 -14.12 3.57 -16.66
CA ALA A 387 -14.94 4.47 -15.86
C ALA A 387 -16.16 3.72 -15.35
N LEU A 388 -16.43 3.83 -14.06
CA LEU A 388 -17.62 3.33 -13.40
C LEU A 388 -18.54 4.54 -13.12
N ASN A 389 -19.70 4.62 -13.79
CA ASN A 389 -20.56 5.79 -13.76
C ASN A 389 -19.79 7.09 -14.11
N ALA A 390 -19.91 8.11 -13.24
CA ALA A 390 -19.18 9.37 -13.36
C ALA A 390 -17.98 9.47 -12.43
N ASP A 391 -17.56 8.33 -11.83
CA ASP A 391 -16.44 8.30 -10.87
C ASP A 391 -15.09 8.53 -11.56
N VAL A 392 -14.06 8.79 -10.77
CA VAL A 392 -12.69 8.92 -11.25
C VAL A 392 -12.25 7.60 -11.89
N PRO A 393 -11.87 7.62 -13.19
CA PRO A 393 -11.58 6.39 -13.91
C PRO A 393 -10.33 5.68 -13.39
N ASN A 394 -10.32 4.36 -13.53
CA ASN A 394 -9.12 3.56 -13.40
C ASN A 394 -8.37 3.54 -14.74
N ILE A 395 -7.11 3.92 -14.75
CA ILE A 395 -6.29 4.02 -15.96
C ILE A 395 -5.17 2.99 -15.88
N TYR A 396 -5.13 2.09 -16.89
CA TYR A 396 -4.06 1.12 -17.07
C TYR A 396 -3.19 1.53 -18.24
N TRP A 397 -1.88 1.38 -18.11
CA TRP A 397 -0.94 1.41 -19.21
C TRP A 397 -0.54 -0.03 -19.51
N LEU A 398 -0.86 -0.46 -20.69
CA LEU A 398 -0.69 -1.82 -21.19
C LEU A 398 0.29 -1.80 -22.36
N THR A 399 0.79 -2.96 -22.76
CA THR A 399 1.70 -3.06 -23.90
C THR A 399 1.36 -4.28 -24.77
N THR A 400 1.59 -4.16 -26.07
CA THR A 400 1.53 -5.29 -27.03
C THR A 400 2.85 -6.08 -27.10
N GLU A 401 3.94 -5.51 -26.58
CA GLU A 401 5.27 -6.13 -26.52
C GLU A 401 5.51 -6.66 -25.10
N PRO A 402 5.67 -7.96 -24.88
CA PRO A 402 5.77 -8.52 -23.54
C PRO A 402 6.81 -7.82 -22.67
N LYS A 403 6.36 -7.26 -21.54
CA LYS A 403 7.20 -6.59 -20.53
C LYS A 403 7.99 -5.37 -21.04
N ASP A 404 7.63 -4.78 -22.17
CA ASP A 404 8.29 -3.61 -22.75
C ASP A 404 7.35 -2.40 -22.76
N TYR A 405 7.62 -1.43 -21.91
CA TYR A 405 6.93 -0.15 -21.80
C TYR A 405 7.80 1.03 -22.29
N THR A 406 8.95 0.77 -22.94
CA THR A 406 9.90 1.81 -23.37
C THR A 406 9.26 2.83 -24.29
N SER A 407 8.25 2.43 -25.07
CA SER A 407 7.47 3.32 -25.92
C SER A 407 6.73 4.44 -25.18
N LEU A 408 6.51 4.33 -23.86
CA LEU A 408 5.98 5.44 -23.05
C LEU A 408 6.89 6.69 -23.08
N SER A 409 8.18 6.51 -23.38
CA SER A 409 9.10 7.64 -23.62
C SER A 409 8.72 8.49 -24.84
N GLN A 410 7.91 7.95 -25.75
CA GLN A 410 7.41 8.61 -26.97
C GLN A 410 6.12 9.41 -26.71
N LEU A 411 5.55 9.36 -25.50
CA LEU A 411 4.40 10.19 -25.14
C LEU A 411 4.69 11.66 -25.50
N PRO A 412 3.77 12.34 -26.19
CA PRO A 412 3.88 13.77 -26.43
C PRO A 412 4.13 14.52 -25.12
N LYS A 413 5.02 15.50 -25.17
CA LYS A 413 5.29 16.34 -24.00
C LYS A 413 4.03 17.10 -23.61
N SER A 414 3.64 16.97 -22.34
CA SER A 414 2.43 17.58 -21.81
C SER A 414 2.70 18.19 -20.43
N ARG A 415 2.06 19.31 -20.16
CA ARG A 415 1.91 19.86 -18.81
C ARG A 415 0.42 20.01 -18.55
N PRO A 416 -0.12 19.49 -17.46
CA PRO A 416 -1.53 19.70 -17.12
C PRO A 416 -1.77 21.18 -16.84
N GLY A 417 -2.97 21.67 -17.17
CA GLY A 417 -3.47 22.93 -16.63
C GLY A 417 -3.65 22.78 -15.11
N ILE A 418 -3.22 23.76 -14.34
CA ILE A 418 -3.23 23.72 -12.88
C ILE A 418 -3.99 24.93 -12.37
N LYS A 419 -5.01 24.70 -11.52
CA LYS A 419 -5.66 25.73 -10.70
C LYS A 419 -5.63 25.28 -9.25
N THR A 420 -5.21 26.18 -8.36
CA THR A 420 -5.06 25.89 -6.93
C THR A 420 -5.85 26.91 -6.12
N GLU A 421 -6.53 26.42 -5.10
CA GLU A 421 -7.21 27.23 -4.11
C GLU A 421 -6.87 26.64 -2.74
N ILE A 422 -6.32 27.44 -1.84
CA ILE A 422 -6.03 27.02 -0.46
C ILE A 422 -6.55 28.08 0.51
N LYS A 423 -6.91 27.65 1.69
CA LYS A 423 -7.29 28.51 2.81
C LYS A 423 -6.84 27.93 4.13
N LYS A 424 -6.55 28.77 5.09
CA LYS A 424 -6.22 28.32 6.44
C LYS A 424 -7.50 27.95 7.22
N GLU A 425 -7.54 26.73 7.74
CA GLU A 425 -8.58 26.25 8.65
C GLU A 425 -7.92 25.65 9.92
N GLY A 426 -8.06 26.33 11.03
CA GLY A 426 -7.42 25.91 12.28
C GLY A 426 -5.89 25.83 12.18
N SER A 427 -5.32 24.69 12.45
CA SER A 427 -3.88 24.41 12.37
C SER A 427 -3.42 23.96 10.99
N ASN A 428 -4.32 23.80 10.01
CA ASN A 428 -4.02 23.28 8.68
C ASN A 428 -4.37 24.29 7.58
N PHE A 429 -3.72 24.15 6.44
CA PHE A 429 -4.25 24.59 5.15
C PHE A 429 -5.08 23.48 4.55
N VAL A 430 -6.26 23.84 4.04
CA VAL A 430 -7.12 22.97 3.24
C VAL A 430 -7.36 23.62 1.88
N GLY A 431 -7.52 22.81 0.85
CA GLY A 431 -7.77 23.37 -0.47
C GLY A 431 -7.98 22.34 -1.55
N THR A 432 -7.95 22.81 -2.79
CA THR A 432 -8.09 22.00 -3.98
C THR A 432 -7.04 22.32 -5.03
N VAL A 433 -6.63 21.27 -5.75
CA VAL A 433 -5.84 21.36 -6.97
C VAL A 433 -6.69 20.76 -8.09
N ARG A 434 -7.04 21.57 -9.08
CA ARG A 434 -7.71 21.10 -10.29
C ARG A 434 -6.70 20.95 -11.41
N LEU A 435 -6.57 19.70 -11.88
CA LEU A 435 -5.73 19.35 -13.02
C LEU A 435 -6.59 19.18 -14.28
N SER A 436 -6.08 19.60 -15.44
CA SER A 436 -6.74 19.39 -16.74
C SER A 436 -5.74 19.01 -17.82
N ALA A 437 -6.16 18.12 -18.72
CA ALA A 437 -5.43 17.79 -19.94
C ALA A 437 -6.22 18.26 -21.17
N ASP A 438 -5.62 19.09 -22.02
CA ASP A 438 -6.30 19.63 -23.21
C ASP A 438 -6.35 18.57 -24.33
N SER A 439 -5.28 18.47 -25.13
CA SER A 439 -5.22 17.62 -26.31
C SER A 439 -4.25 16.44 -26.20
N GLN A 440 -3.44 16.40 -25.16
CA GLN A 440 -2.40 15.39 -24.93
C GLN A 440 -2.66 14.65 -23.65
N ILE A 441 -2.22 13.39 -23.58
CA ILE A 441 -2.23 12.63 -22.33
C ILE A 441 -1.25 13.28 -21.35
N SER A 442 -1.70 13.58 -20.14
CA SER A 442 -0.84 13.96 -19.03
C SER A 442 -0.68 12.75 -18.11
N PHE A 443 0.45 12.07 -18.23
CA PHE A 443 0.66 10.79 -17.60
C PHE A 443 1.36 10.94 -16.25
N PHE A 444 0.76 10.30 -15.23
CA PHE A 444 1.35 10.08 -13.90
C PHE A 444 1.76 11.41 -13.23
N ASN A 445 0.79 12.26 -12.98
CA ASN A 445 0.96 13.59 -12.37
C ASN A 445 1.08 13.48 -10.85
N ARG A 446 2.22 13.88 -10.30
CA ARG A 446 2.47 13.97 -8.85
C ARG A 446 2.30 15.42 -8.38
N ILE A 447 1.42 15.65 -7.42
CA ILE A 447 1.24 16.92 -6.72
C ILE A 447 2.16 16.94 -5.50
N LYS A 448 2.84 18.05 -5.27
CA LYS A 448 3.76 18.28 -4.16
C LYS A 448 3.55 19.66 -3.56
N VAL A 449 3.80 19.79 -2.25
CA VAL A 449 3.72 21.07 -1.53
C VAL A 449 5.08 21.42 -0.95
N PHE A 450 5.56 22.64 -1.23
CA PHE A 450 6.87 23.13 -0.81
C PHE A 450 6.77 24.48 -0.11
N ASP A 451 7.73 24.74 0.75
CA ASP A 451 8.09 26.07 1.18
C ASP A 451 8.91 26.75 0.05
N LYS A 452 8.35 27.77 -0.54
CA LYS A 452 8.92 28.50 -1.66
C LYS A 452 10.30 29.15 -1.37
N GLU A 453 10.55 29.53 -0.11
CA GLU A 453 11.80 30.17 0.27
C GLU A 453 12.94 29.18 0.50
N THR A 454 12.62 28.04 1.09
CA THR A 454 13.65 27.06 1.45
C THR A 454 13.75 25.89 0.48
N GLY A 455 12.76 25.70 -0.40
CA GLY A 455 12.63 24.56 -1.27
C GLY A 455 12.35 23.23 -0.54
N LYS A 456 12.04 23.27 0.77
CA LYS A 456 11.74 22.08 1.56
C LYS A 456 10.28 21.65 1.38
N ARG A 457 10.04 20.36 1.38
CA ARG A 457 8.66 19.80 1.37
C ARG A 457 7.93 20.19 2.66
N ILE A 458 6.63 20.43 2.54
CA ILE A 458 5.70 20.57 3.67
C ILE A 458 5.02 19.22 3.84
N LEU A 459 5.20 18.56 4.97
CA LEU A 459 4.73 17.21 5.26
C LEU A 459 4.12 17.14 6.67
N PRO A 460 3.18 16.20 6.92
CA PRO A 460 2.49 15.38 5.91
C PRO A 460 1.53 16.18 5.03
N VAL A 461 1.20 15.66 3.85
CA VAL A 461 0.09 16.16 3.04
C VAL A 461 -0.89 15.02 2.78
N HIS A 462 -2.14 15.25 3.10
CA HIS A 462 -3.25 14.34 2.82
C HIS A 462 -3.93 14.76 1.53
N TYR A 463 -3.79 13.95 0.47
CA TYR A 463 -4.43 14.21 -0.82
C TYR A 463 -5.59 13.24 -1.05
N SER A 464 -6.69 13.73 -1.63
CA SER A 464 -7.78 12.84 -2.06
C SER A 464 -7.36 11.90 -3.20
N ASP A 465 -6.36 12.27 -4.02
CA ASP A 465 -5.73 11.44 -5.03
C ASP A 465 -4.38 12.04 -5.44
N ASN A 466 -3.46 11.22 -6.01
CA ASN A 466 -2.19 11.66 -6.54
C ASN A 466 -1.67 10.66 -7.59
N TYR A 467 -0.57 10.98 -8.30
CA TYR A 467 -0.03 10.18 -9.42
C TYR A 467 -1.07 9.94 -10.51
N ILE A 468 -1.80 10.96 -10.84
CA ILE A 468 -3.01 10.96 -11.67
C ILE A 468 -2.64 10.92 -13.15
N THR A 469 -3.36 10.13 -13.93
CA THR A 469 -3.27 10.14 -15.39
C THR A 469 -4.54 10.73 -15.99
N LEU A 470 -4.38 11.74 -16.84
CA LEU A 470 -5.47 12.42 -17.51
C LEU A 470 -5.41 12.12 -19.02
N MET A 471 -6.51 11.63 -19.58
CA MET A 471 -6.71 11.52 -21.01
C MET A 471 -7.06 12.90 -21.60
N PRO A 472 -6.95 13.08 -22.93
CA PRO A 472 -7.36 14.34 -23.58
C PRO A 472 -8.79 14.73 -23.18
N GLY A 473 -8.94 15.96 -22.69
CA GLY A 473 -10.21 16.53 -22.23
C GLY A 473 -10.60 16.19 -20.78
N ASP A 474 -9.86 15.31 -20.09
CA ASP A 474 -10.14 14.98 -18.69
C ASP A 474 -9.79 16.16 -17.76
N GLN A 475 -10.58 16.31 -16.71
CA GLN A 475 -10.32 17.21 -15.59
C GLN A 475 -10.53 16.43 -14.30
N GLN A 476 -9.66 16.66 -13.30
CA GLN A 476 -9.80 16.08 -11.98
C GLN A 476 -9.51 17.12 -10.91
N GLU A 477 -10.36 17.14 -9.88
CA GLU A 477 -10.17 17.97 -8.70
C GLU A 477 -9.66 17.09 -7.56
N ILE A 478 -8.59 17.54 -6.92
CA ILE A 478 -7.93 16.87 -5.82
C ILE A 478 -8.01 17.78 -4.61
N SER A 479 -8.61 17.32 -3.52
CA SER A 479 -8.53 18.00 -2.23
C SER A 479 -7.19 17.69 -1.56
N LEU A 480 -6.67 18.67 -0.80
CA LEU A 480 -5.45 18.50 -0.01
C LEU A 480 -5.57 19.18 1.35
N GLU A 481 -4.88 18.61 2.32
CA GLU A 481 -4.76 19.16 3.67
C GLU A 481 -3.33 18.98 4.16
N PHE A 482 -2.73 20.02 4.77
CA PHE A 482 -1.38 19.99 5.29
C PHE A 482 -1.18 21.04 6.41
N PRO A 483 -0.16 20.91 7.29
CA PRO A 483 0.06 21.82 8.41
C PRO A 483 0.28 23.28 7.99
N ALA A 484 -0.41 24.23 8.65
CA ALA A 484 -0.29 25.67 8.41
C ALA A 484 0.82 26.29 9.28
N ASN A 485 2.04 25.72 9.22
CA ASN A 485 3.20 26.15 10.00
C ASN A 485 3.95 27.33 9.36
N LEU A 486 3.54 27.76 8.16
CA LEU A 486 4.15 28.84 7.37
C LEU A 486 3.06 29.82 6.90
N PRO A 487 3.43 31.06 6.55
CA PRO A 487 2.52 31.98 5.86
C PRO A 487 2.11 31.43 4.50
N GLU A 488 0.88 31.74 4.07
CA GLU A 488 0.31 31.25 2.79
C GLU A 488 1.15 31.64 1.57
N GLU A 489 1.71 32.81 1.54
CA GLU A 489 2.55 33.34 0.45
C GLU A 489 3.85 32.55 0.25
N ARG A 490 4.25 31.72 1.22
CA ARG A 490 5.38 30.80 1.11
C ARG A 490 5.00 29.45 0.54
N ILE A 491 3.73 29.14 0.47
CA ILE A 491 3.26 27.86 -0.05
C ILE A 491 3.43 27.82 -1.56
N GLN A 492 4.05 26.76 -2.06
CA GLN A 492 4.16 26.45 -3.48
C GLN A 492 3.64 25.05 -3.76
N ILE A 493 2.62 24.95 -4.60
CA ILE A 493 2.11 23.68 -5.11
C ILE A 493 2.69 23.43 -6.48
N VAL A 494 3.33 22.29 -6.66
CA VAL A 494 4.02 21.88 -7.89
C VAL A 494 3.44 20.58 -8.40
N VAL A 495 3.35 20.42 -9.72
CA VAL A 495 2.91 19.17 -10.35
C VAL A 495 4.01 18.70 -11.30
N ASP A 496 4.53 17.51 -11.04
CA ASP A 496 5.45 16.82 -11.94
C ASP A 496 4.67 15.74 -12.71
N SER A 497 4.95 15.60 -14.00
CA SER A 497 4.34 14.57 -14.84
C SER A 497 5.41 13.68 -15.47
N TYR A 498 5.07 12.42 -15.73
CA TYR A 498 5.98 11.48 -16.39
C TYR A 498 6.48 12.01 -17.73
N ASN A 499 5.60 12.64 -18.51
CA ASN A 499 5.89 13.20 -19.84
C ASN A 499 6.01 14.72 -19.85
N SER A 500 6.26 15.39 -18.72
CA SER A 500 6.58 16.81 -18.70
C SER A 500 7.84 17.09 -19.53
N PRO A 501 7.92 18.24 -20.22
CA PRO A 501 9.21 18.76 -20.67
C PRO A 501 10.14 18.90 -19.45
N LEU A 502 11.40 18.57 -19.62
CA LEU A 502 12.41 18.88 -18.61
C LEU A 502 12.38 20.41 -18.32
N PRO A 503 12.57 20.81 -17.06
CA PRO A 503 12.58 22.22 -16.67
C PRO A 503 13.66 23.01 -17.34
#